data_e8602e6129b6d6e781067916c04ffaa8
#
_entry.id   e8602e6129b6d6e781067916c04ffaa8
#
_cell.length_a   1.000
_cell.length_b   1.000
_cell.length_c   1.000
_cell.angle_alpha   90.00
_cell.angle_beta   90.00
_cell.angle_gamma   90.00
#
_symmetry.space_group_name_H-M   'P 1'
#
loop_
_entity.id
_entity.type
_entity.pdbx_description
1 polymer ?
#
loop_
_entity_poly.entity_id
_entity_poly.type
_entity_poly.pdbx_seq_one_letter_code
_entity_poly.pdbx_strand_id
1 'polypeptide(L)'
;MNRTVASTSKWDAADYARVGSFVAELGGAALDLLDPKEGERILDVGCGEGTLTLKIIERGATVLGIDNSAEMIAAARSKGVDALLLPAEDMQFFAEFDAAFSNATLHWVLAKEQAGRAIFRALKPGGRFAGEMGGEGNLENLREALDEELIIRGYVPPVEASNWYASPGEFATVYEAAGFREVDARLIQRPTQIDHGVAAWVTTFRKGWLDRAQVPEGERDEVGAAVADRVGSNVADYVRLRFIMRKPA
;
A
#
# COMPACT_ATOMS: atom_id res chain seq x y z
N MET A 1 -11.60 -7.37 26.51
CA MET A 1 -11.37 -6.19 25.69
C MET A 1 -9.90 -6.18 25.31
N ASN A 2 -9.53 -6.90 24.24
CA ASN A 2 -8.17 -6.86 23.70
C ASN A 2 -8.13 -5.72 22.65
N ARG A 3 -7.50 -4.61 23.02
CA ARG A 3 -7.08 -3.62 22.03
C ARG A 3 -5.93 -4.24 21.23
N THR A 4 -6.22 -4.65 20.00
CA THR A 4 -5.19 -4.94 19.01
C THR A 4 -4.39 -3.65 18.82
N VAL A 5 -3.11 -3.68 19.21
CA VAL A 5 -2.19 -2.56 19.04
C VAL A 5 -2.03 -2.38 17.54
N ALA A 6 -2.56 -1.29 16.99
CA ALA A 6 -2.30 -0.91 15.62
C ALA A 6 -0.78 -0.82 15.44
N SER A 7 -0.23 -1.60 14.51
CA SER A 7 1.17 -1.53 14.12
C SER A 7 1.39 -0.17 13.45
N THR A 8 1.87 0.80 14.21
CA THR A 8 2.39 2.04 13.64
C THR A 8 3.74 1.71 13.01
N SER A 9 3.74 1.27 11.75
CA SER A 9 4.97 1.24 10.97
C SER A 9 5.43 2.69 10.82
N LYS A 10 6.51 3.03 11.51
CA LYS A 10 7.18 4.33 11.33
C LYS A 10 7.86 4.32 9.97
N TRP A 11 7.22 4.92 8.99
CA TRP A 11 7.81 5.18 7.68
C TRP A 11 8.69 6.42 7.80
N ASP A 12 9.97 6.27 7.45
CA ASP A 12 10.82 7.44 7.24
C ASP A 12 10.52 8.00 5.85
N ALA A 13 9.95 9.21 5.80
CA ALA A 13 9.54 9.84 4.54
C ALA A 13 10.73 10.12 3.61
N ALA A 14 11.93 10.39 4.16
CA ALA A 14 13.12 10.65 3.37
C ALA A 14 13.68 9.36 2.75
N ASP A 15 13.74 8.27 3.52
CA ASP A 15 14.13 6.95 3.02
C ASP A 15 13.12 6.41 2.01
N TYR A 16 11.82 6.60 2.26
CA TYR A 16 10.77 6.24 1.30
C TYR A 16 10.88 7.04 0.00
N ALA A 17 11.09 8.35 0.07
CA ALA A 17 11.26 9.18 -1.12
C ALA A 17 12.49 8.76 -1.96
N ARG A 18 13.56 8.32 -1.29
CA ARG A 18 14.79 7.87 -1.95
C ARG A 18 14.65 6.48 -2.59
N VAL A 19 14.09 5.51 -1.89
CA VAL A 19 14.04 4.09 -2.31
C VAL A 19 12.71 3.72 -2.96
N GLY A 20 11.62 4.46 -2.66
CA GLY A 20 10.25 4.19 -3.08
C GLY A 20 9.69 5.13 -4.16
N SER A 21 10.48 6.06 -4.71
CA SER A 21 10.03 7.02 -5.74
C SER A 21 9.36 6.35 -6.95
N PHE A 22 9.86 5.19 -7.36
CA PHE A 22 9.28 4.39 -8.45
C PHE A 22 7.83 3.97 -8.20
N VAL A 23 7.35 3.91 -6.95
CA VAL A 23 5.97 3.52 -6.61
C VAL A 23 4.98 4.54 -7.16
N ALA A 24 5.29 5.83 -7.04
CA ALA A 24 4.47 6.91 -7.58
C ALA A 24 4.56 7.02 -9.12
N GLU A 25 5.73 6.74 -9.70
CA GLU A 25 5.91 6.70 -11.16
C GLU A 25 5.11 5.58 -11.80
N LEU A 26 5.10 4.40 -11.17
CA LEU A 26 4.38 3.22 -11.64
C LEU A 26 2.88 3.25 -11.31
N GLY A 27 2.40 4.19 -10.49
CA GLY A 27 0.98 4.37 -10.14
C GLY A 27 0.12 4.97 -11.25
N GLY A 28 0.73 5.44 -12.36
CA GLY A 28 0.02 6.10 -13.45
C GLY A 28 -1.13 5.28 -14.03
N ALA A 29 -0.93 3.98 -14.23
CA ALA A 29 -1.95 3.11 -14.79
C ALA A 29 -3.16 2.87 -13.84
N ALA A 30 -2.96 2.91 -12.53
CA ALA A 30 -4.06 2.89 -11.57
C ALA A 30 -4.82 4.23 -11.57
N LEU A 31 -4.09 5.34 -11.73
CA LEU A 31 -4.68 6.67 -11.89
C LEU A 31 -5.51 6.81 -13.18
N ASP A 32 -5.04 6.22 -14.28
CA ASP A 32 -5.80 6.18 -15.53
C ASP A 32 -7.06 5.33 -15.41
N LEU A 33 -7.02 4.25 -14.63
CA LEU A 33 -8.21 3.43 -14.32
C LEU A 33 -9.22 4.18 -13.44
N LEU A 34 -8.76 5.01 -12.50
CA LEU A 34 -9.62 5.90 -11.72
C LEU A 34 -10.36 6.89 -12.64
N ASP A 35 -9.66 7.43 -13.66
CA ASP A 35 -10.17 8.41 -14.62
C ASP A 35 -10.85 9.61 -13.92
N PRO A 36 -10.09 10.41 -13.13
CA PRO A 36 -10.64 11.56 -12.41
C PRO A 36 -11.29 12.56 -13.34
N LYS A 37 -12.43 13.11 -12.93
CA LYS A 37 -13.15 14.13 -13.70
C LYS A 37 -13.06 15.48 -12.99
N GLU A 38 -13.12 16.56 -13.77
CA GLU A 38 -13.20 17.91 -13.24
C GLU A 38 -14.43 18.06 -12.31
N GLY A 39 -14.21 18.68 -11.16
CA GLY A 39 -15.23 18.92 -10.15
C GLY A 39 -15.58 17.73 -9.25
N GLU A 40 -15.05 16.53 -9.49
CA GLU A 40 -15.23 15.40 -8.57
C GLU A 40 -14.54 15.64 -7.22
N ARG A 41 -15.13 15.13 -6.16
CA ARG A 41 -14.49 15.02 -4.83
C ARG A 41 -14.00 13.59 -4.65
N ILE A 42 -12.70 13.40 -4.53
CA ILE A 42 -12.04 12.09 -4.50
C ILE A 42 -11.36 11.87 -3.14
N LEU A 43 -11.51 10.66 -2.58
CA LEU A 43 -10.80 10.20 -1.41
C LEU A 43 -9.55 9.40 -1.83
N ASP A 44 -8.37 9.85 -1.40
CA ASP A 44 -7.12 9.10 -1.61
C ASP A 44 -6.73 8.35 -0.33
N VAL A 45 -6.91 7.02 -0.36
CA VAL A 45 -6.71 6.11 0.79
C VAL A 45 -5.27 5.63 0.82
N GLY A 46 -4.50 6.12 1.80
CA GLY A 46 -3.07 5.92 1.88
C GLY A 46 -2.34 6.83 0.91
N CYS A 47 -2.59 8.14 1.02
CA CYS A 47 -2.06 9.15 0.09
C CYS A 47 -0.52 9.30 0.17
N GLY A 48 0.10 8.73 1.22
CA GLY A 48 1.52 8.89 1.46
C GLY A 48 1.93 10.36 1.50
N GLU A 49 3.01 10.71 0.84
CA GLU A 49 3.53 12.09 0.73
C GLU A 49 2.82 12.95 -0.35
N GLY A 50 1.73 12.42 -0.95
CA GLY A 50 0.83 13.18 -1.81
C GLY A 50 1.19 13.28 -3.29
N THR A 51 2.20 12.57 -3.79
CA THR A 51 2.64 12.69 -5.20
C THR A 51 1.54 12.28 -6.20
N LEU A 52 0.84 11.16 -5.97
CA LEU A 52 -0.29 10.76 -6.83
C LEU A 52 -1.53 11.61 -6.57
N THR A 53 -1.75 12.04 -5.34
CA THR A 53 -2.82 12.97 -4.97
C THR A 53 -2.76 14.26 -5.79
N LEU A 54 -1.55 14.83 -5.93
CA LEU A 54 -1.35 16.03 -6.77
C LEU A 54 -1.70 15.78 -8.24
N LYS A 55 -1.35 14.61 -8.79
CA LYS A 55 -1.73 14.24 -10.18
C LYS A 55 -3.25 14.09 -10.34
N ILE A 56 -3.98 13.69 -9.31
CA ILE A 56 -5.46 13.68 -9.33
C ILE A 56 -6.00 15.11 -9.33
N ILE A 57 -5.42 15.99 -8.50
CA ILE A 57 -5.79 17.42 -8.43
C ILE A 57 -5.51 18.12 -9.78
N GLU A 58 -4.37 17.84 -10.41
CA GLU A 58 -4.02 18.36 -11.74
C GLU A 58 -5.03 17.99 -12.83
N ARG A 59 -5.80 16.90 -12.63
CA ARG A 59 -6.89 16.49 -13.53
C ARG A 59 -8.24 17.19 -13.21
N GLY A 60 -8.25 18.18 -12.30
CA GLY A 60 -9.40 19.02 -11.98
C GLY A 60 -10.30 18.52 -10.85
N ALA A 61 -9.93 17.45 -10.16
CA ALA A 61 -10.66 16.96 -8.99
C ALA A 61 -10.23 17.68 -7.71
N THR A 62 -11.10 17.73 -6.70
CA THR A 62 -10.73 18.04 -5.32
C THR A 62 -10.43 16.75 -4.56
N VAL A 63 -9.35 16.69 -3.81
CA VAL A 63 -8.93 15.47 -3.14
C VAL A 63 -8.76 15.68 -1.65
N LEU A 64 -9.27 14.74 -0.86
CA LEU A 64 -8.90 14.55 0.54
C LEU A 64 -8.02 13.29 0.63
N GLY A 65 -6.78 13.45 1.07
CA GLY A 65 -5.90 12.33 1.37
C GLY A 65 -6.06 11.85 2.81
N ILE A 66 -5.88 10.56 3.03
CA ILE A 66 -5.72 9.99 4.38
C ILE A 66 -4.51 9.06 4.40
N ASP A 67 -3.80 9.03 5.51
CA ASP A 67 -2.70 8.09 5.78
C ASP A 67 -2.57 7.86 7.29
N ASN A 68 -2.02 6.71 7.69
CA ASN A 68 -1.79 6.39 9.09
C ASN A 68 -0.40 6.84 9.61
N SER A 69 0.45 7.42 8.73
CA SER A 69 1.76 7.97 9.08
C SER A 69 1.71 9.48 9.23
N ALA A 70 2.04 9.97 10.43
CA ALA A 70 2.13 11.41 10.69
C ALA A 70 3.20 12.09 9.82
N GLU A 71 4.29 11.39 9.51
CA GLU A 71 5.38 11.90 8.68
C GLU A 71 4.95 12.07 7.23
N MET A 72 4.22 11.06 6.68
CA MET A 72 3.65 11.13 5.33
C MET A 72 2.64 12.27 5.22
N ILE A 73 1.75 12.41 6.20
CA ILE A 73 0.77 13.51 6.23
C ILE A 73 1.45 14.89 6.31
N ALA A 74 2.50 15.02 7.12
CA ALA A 74 3.27 16.26 7.17
C ALA A 74 3.90 16.61 5.82
N ALA A 75 4.47 15.60 5.13
CA ALA A 75 5.05 15.76 3.80
C ALA A 75 3.99 16.10 2.74
N ALA A 76 2.83 15.45 2.74
CA ALA A 76 1.71 15.75 1.83
C ALA A 76 1.21 17.19 2.01
N ARG A 77 0.98 17.60 3.27
CA ARG A 77 0.55 18.96 3.59
C ARG A 77 1.57 20.04 3.19
N SER A 78 2.87 19.75 3.31
CA SER A 78 3.93 20.68 2.87
C SER A 78 3.89 20.93 1.36
N LYS A 79 3.31 20.00 0.58
CA LYS A 79 3.09 20.13 -0.87
C LYS A 79 1.72 20.73 -1.23
N GLY A 80 0.92 21.14 -0.22
CA GLY A 80 -0.40 21.73 -0.43
C GLY A 80 -1.56 20.74 -0.57
N VAL A 81 -1.33 19.45 -0.26
CA VAL A 81 -2.41 18.44 -0.25
C VAL A 81 -3.24 18.58 1.01
N ASP A 82 -4.58 18.60 0.87
CA ASP A 82 -5.49 18.44 2.00
C ASP A 82 -5.45 16.96 2.46
N ALA A 83 -4.89 16.71 3.64
CA ALA A 83 -4.63 15.35 4.11
C ALA A 83 -4.86 15.22 5.62
N LEU A 84 -5.36 14.06 6.06
CA LEU A 84 -5.66 13.75 7.46
C LEU A 84 -4.87 12.54 7.94
N LEU A 85 -4.36 12.61 9.16
CA LEU A 85 -3.82 11.46 9.88
C LEU A 85 -4.99 10.57 10.32
N LEU A 86 -5.29 9.56 9.53
CA LEU A 86 -6.47 8.72 9.73
C LEU A 86 -6.24 7.34 9.09
N PRO A 87 -6.28 6.23 9.88
CA PRO A 87 -6.29 4.88 9.35
C PRO A 87 -7.53 4.62 8.48
N ALA A 88 -7.36 3.81 7.42
CA ALA A 88 -8.44 3.52 6.48
C ALA A 88 -9.66 2.85 7.14
N GLU A 89 -9.43 1.99 8.13
CA GLU A 89 -10.46 1.29 8.89
C GLU A 89 -11.27 2.18 9.83
N ASP A 90 -10.69 3.33 10.25
CA ASP A 90 -11.30 4.23 11.25
C ASP A 90 -12.11 5.38 10.63
N MET A 91 -12.16 5.48 9.29
CA MET A 91 -12.93 6.51 8.60
C MET A 91 -14.40 6.52 8.99
N GLN A 92 -14.96 7.72 9.14
CA GLN A 92 -16.39 7.93 9.45
C GLN A 92 -17.14 8.74 8.38
N PHE A 93 -16.55 8.93 7.19
CA PHE A 93 -17.21 9.64 6.09
C PHE A 93 -18.45 8.91 5.60
N PHE A 94 -19.44 9.67 5.15
CA PHE A 94 -20.72 9.13 4.67
C PHE A 94 -21.18 9.83 3.39
N ALA A 95 -21.15 9.11 2.26
CA ALA A 95 -21.62 9.58 0.97
C ALA A 95 -21.08 10.96 0.54
N GLU A 96 -19.79 11.19 0.76
CA GLU A 96 -19.13 12.47 0.49
C GLU A 96 -18.35 12.49 -0.82
N PHE A 97 -17.86 11.33 -1.28
CA PHE A 97 -16.91 11.25 -2.38
C PHE A 97 -17.54 10.62 -3.63
N ASP A 98 -17.23 11.19 -4.79
CA ASP A 98 -17.63 10.67 -6.10
C ASP A 98 -16.80 9.45 -6.48
N ALA A 99 -15.53 9.43 -6.06
CA ALA A 99 -14.64 8.30 -6.24
C ALA A 99 -13.69 8.13 -5.05
N ALA A 100 -13.10 6.94 -4.93
CA ALA A 100 -11.97 6.67 -4.06
C ALA A 100 -10.80 6.11 -4.89
N PHE A 101 -9.58 6.39 -4.43
CA PHE A 101 -8.34 5.90 -5.00
C PHE A 101 -7.47 5.28 -3.92
N SER A 102 -6.67 4.29 -4.27
CA SER A 102 -5.62 3.79 -3.38
C SER A 102 -4.48 3.18 -4.21
N ASN A 103 -3.26 3.57 -3.92
CA ASN A 103 -2.09 2.99 -4.57
C ASN A 103 -1.06 2.50 -3.55
N ALA A 104 -0.64 1.24 -3.65
CA ALA A 104 0.38 0.61 -2.83
C ALA A 104 0.12 0.65 -1.30
N THR A 105 -1.13 0.73 -0.87
CA THR A 105 -1.53 0.90 0.53
C THR A 105 -2.29 -0.29 1.10
N LEU A 106 -3.32 -0.79 0.41
CA LEU A 106 -4.30 -1.73 0.99
C LEU A 106 -3.70 -3.05 1.47
N HIS A 107 -2.58 -3.49 0.92
CA HIS A 107 -1.89 -4.69 1.40
C HIS A 107 -1.24 -4.51 2.78
N TRP A 108 -1.13 -3.29 3.30
CA TRP A 108 -0.71 -3.00 4.67
C TRP A 108 -1.90 -2.95 5.66
N VAL A 109 -3.13 -2.89 5.15
CA VAL A 109 -4.35 -2.76 5.96
C VAL A 109 -4.88 -4.15 6.30
N LEU A 110 -4.48 -4.69 7.45
CA LEU A 110 -4.90 -6.03 7.88
C LEU A 110 -6.38 -6.09 8.29
N ALA A 111 -6.96 -4.96 8.74
CA ALA A 111 -8.39 -4.80 9.01
C ALA A 111 -9.19 -4.54 7.70
N LYS A 112 -8.92 -5.33 6.66
CA LYS A 112 -9.38 -5.14 5.28
C LYS A 112 -10.90 -5.08 5.13
N GLU A 113 -11.64 -5.88 5.88
CA GLU A 113 -13.11 -5.88 5.86
C GLU A 113 -13.67 -4.59 6.45
N GLN A 114 -13.05 -4.07 7.50
CA GLN A 114 -13.45 -2.81 8.14
C GLN A 114 -13.13 -1.62 7.23
N ALA A 115 -11.93 -1.59 6.64
CA ALA A 115 -11.54 -0.59 5.66
C ALA A 115 -12.45 -0.63 4.42
N GLY A 116 -12.76 -1.81 3.87
CA GLY A 116 -13.68 -1.96 2.74
C GLY A 116 -15.06 -1.38 3.02
N ARG A 117 -15.63 -1.65 4.20
CA ARG A 117 -16.91 -1.06 4.63
C ARG A 117 -16.81 0.46 4.82
N ALA A 118 -15.72 0.96 5.35
CA ALA A 118 -15.51 2.39 5.55
C ALA A 118 -15.39 3.15 4.21
N ILE A 119 -14.64 2.60 3.25
CA ILE A 119 -14.54 3.16 1.88
C ILE A 119 -15.91 3.13 1.18
N PHE A 120 -16.63 2.00 1.26
CA PHE A 120 -17.96 1.89 0.68
C PHE A 120 -18.92 2.94 1.24
N ARG A 121 -18.90 3.15 2.57
CA ARG A 121 -19.74 4.16 3.24
C ARG A 121 -19.39 5.58 2.81
N ALA A 122 -18.11 5.88 2.62
CA ALA A 122 -17.61 7.19 2.23
C ALA A 122 -18.05 7.61 0.81
N LEU A 123 -18.22 6.66 -0.09
CA LEU A 123 -18.64 6.92 -1.47
C LEU A 123 -20.12 7.29 -1.56
N LYS A 124 -20.44 8.21 -2.47
CA LYS A 124 -21.81 8.48 -2.92
C LYS A 124 -22.39 7.26 -3.66
N PRO A 125 -23.73 7.08 -3.74
CA PRO A 125 -24.34 6.13 -4.65
C PRO A 125 -23.82 6.33 -6.09
N GLY A 126 -23.49 5.24 -6.79
CA GLY A 126 -22.88 5.29 -8.12
C GLY A 126 -21.37 5.58 -8.13
N GLY A 127 -20.77 5.90 -7.00
CA GLY A 127 -19.34 6.17 -6.87
C GLY A 127 -18.44 4.97 -7.20
N ARG A 128 -17.22 5.22 -7.62
CA ARG A 128 -16.24 4.18 -7.97
C ARG A 128 -15.05 4.15 -7.02
N PHE A 129 -14.43 2.99 -6.92
CA PHE A 129 -13.16 2.81 -6.22
C PHE A 129 -12.17 2.11 -7.13
N ALA A 130 -11.04 2.74 -7.41
CA ALA A 130 -9.99 2.19 -8.25
C ALA A 130 -8.63 2.29 -7.58
N GLY A 131 -7.74 1.36 -7.93
CA GLY A 131 -6.40 1.41 -7.36
C GLY A 131 -5.53 0.20 -7.71
N GLU A 132 -4.41 0.13 -7.00
CA GLU A 132 -3.43 -0.95 -7.14
C GLU A 132 -2.75 -1.25 -5.81
N MET A 133 -2.56 -2.54 -5.51
CA MET A 133 -1.84 -3.01 -4.33
C MET A 133 -0.90 -4.17 -4.69
N GLY A 134 -0.10 -4.64 -3.74
CA GLY A 134 0.58 -5.93 -3.87
C GLY A 134 -0.45 -7.06 -3.90
N GLY A 135 -0.38 -7.94 -4.88
CA GLY A 135 -1.26 -9.11 -5.01
C GLY A 135 -0.58 -10.42 -4.63
N GLU A 136 -1.29 -11.53 -4.81
CA GLU A 136 -0.76 -12.88 -4.61
C GLU A 136 0.56 -13.08 -5.38
N GLY A 137 1.55 -13.71 -4.74
CA GLY A 137 2.91 -13.88 -5.29
C GLY A 137 3.80 -12.63 -5.25
N ASN A 138 3.32 -11.49 -4.72
CA ASN A 138 4.11 -10.25 -4.69
C ASN A 138 5.38 -10.40 -3.86
N LEU A 139 6.54 -10.20 -4.51
CA LEU A 139 7.87 -10.27 -3.88
C LEU A 139 8.14 -11.62 -3.19
N GLU A 140 7.65 -12.71 -3.77
CA GLU A 140 7.71 -14.04 -3.17
C GLU A 140 9.17 -14.50 -3.01
N ASN A 141 9.96 -14.45 -4.09
CA ASN A 141 11.37 -14.84 -4.05
C ASN A 141 12.17 -14.02 -3.03
N LEU A 142 11.91 -12.72 -2.95
CA LEU A 142 12.61 -11.84 -2.03
C LEU A 142 12.22 -12.10 -0.57
N ARG A 143 10.92 -12.39 -0.32
CA ARG A 143 10.43 -12.75 1.02
C ARG A 143 10.97 -14.08 1.50
N GLU A 144 10.96 -15.09 0.63
CA GLU A 144 11.53 -16.41 0.92
C GLU A 144 13.03 -16.30 1.21
N ALA A 145 13.79 -15.57 0.39
CA ALA A 145 15.21 -15.34 0.62
C ALA A 145 15.51 -14.68 1.96
N LEU A 146 14.64 -13.72 2.38
CA LEU A 146 14.77 -13.07 3.69
C LEU A 146 14.47 -14.05 4.84
N ASP A 147 13.40 -14.83 4.75
CA ASP A 147 13.03 -15.78 5.80
C ASP A 147 14.07 -16.89 5.94
N GLU A 148 14.62 -17.40 4.83
CA GLU A 148 15.72 -18.35 4.84
C GLU A 148 16.97 -17.78 5.51
N GLU A 149 17.34 -16.52 5.19
CA GLU A 149 18.52 -15.90 5.79
C GLU A 149 18.34 -15.68 7.31
N LEU A 150 17.12 -15.29 7.73
CA LEU A 150 16.81 -15.20 9.17
C LEU A 150 17.00 -16.54 9.87
N ILE A 151 16.51 -17.64 9.29
CA ILE A 151 16.64 -19.00 9.84
C ILE A 151 18.15 -19.39 9.94
N ILE A 152 18.95 -19.15 8.91
CA ILE A 152 20.36 -19.46 8.89
C ILE A 152 21.13 -18.74 10.01
N ARG A 153 20.72 -17.51 10.33
CA ARG A 153 21.31 -16.72 11.42
C ARG A 153 20.73 -17.06 12.80
N GLY A 154 19.78 -18.00 12.88
CA GLY A 154 19.17 -18.43 14.14
C GLY A 154 18.03 -17.54 14.61
N TYR A 155 17.52 -16.63 13.76
CA TYR A 155 16.31 -15.88 14.02
C TYR A 155 15.06 -16.67 13.62
N VAL A 156 13.92 -16.31 14.21
CA VAL A 156 12.63 -16.91 13.86
C VAL A 156 11.85 -15.92 12.99
N PRO A 157 11.59 -16.24 11.70
CA PRO A 157 10.74 -15.41 10.88
C PRO A 157 9.36 -15.24 11.53
N PRO A 158 8.77 -14.03 11.49
CA PRO A 158 7.45 -13.80 12.03
C PRO A 158 6.38 -14.66 11.35
N VAL A 159 5.56 -15.36 12.13
CA VAL A 159 4.49 -16.23 11.61
C VAL A 159 3.29 -15.42 11.12
N GLU A 160 3.01 -14.28 11.77
CA GLU A 160 1.88 -13.43 11.41
C GLU A 160 2.19 -12.62 10.15
N ALA A 161 1.30 -12.69 9.17
CA ALA A 161 1.41 -11.88 7.97
C ALA A 161 1.48 -10.38 8.32
N SER A 162 2.43 -9.67 7.73
CA SER A 162 2.51 -8.20 7.80
C SER A 162 1.77 -7.52 6.64
N ASN A 163 1.39 -8.31 5.64
CA ASN A 163 0.75 -7.84 4.42
C ASN A 163 -0.34 -8.82 3.99
N TRP A 164 -1.38 -8.25 3.40
CA TRP A 164 -2.42 -9.00 2.72
C TRP A 164 -2.16 -8.94 1.21
N TYR A 165 -1.54 -9.98 0.67
CA TYR A 165 -1.35 -10.14 -0.78
C TYR A 165 -2.45 -11.05 -1.32
N ALA A 166 -3.58 -10.46 -1.66
CA ALA A 166 -4.77 -11.17 -2.08
C ALA A 166 -4.66 -11.72 -3.50
N SER A 167 -5.27 -12.89 -3.72
CA SER A 167 -5.72 -13.28 -5.06
C SER A 167 -6.90 -12.39 -5.50
N PRO A 168 -7.19 -12.29 -6.83
CA PRO A 168 -8.36 -11.56 -7.31
C PRO A 168 -9.67 -12.02 -6.69
N GLY A 169 -9.83 -13.34 -6.47
CA GLY A 169 -11.03 -13.91 -5.85
C GLY A 169 -11.20 -13.53 -4.37
N GLU A 170 -10.12 -13.60 -3.58
CA GLU A 170 -10.16 -13.15 -2.19
C GLU A 170 -10.44 -11.65 -2.08
N PHE A 171 -9.82 -10.85 -2.94
CA PHE A 171 -10.06 -9.41 -3.00
C PHE A 171 -11.53 -9.12 -3.31
N ALA A 172 -12.08 -9.72 -4.35
CA ALA A 172 -13.50 -9.56 -4.71
C ALA A 172 -14.42 -9.96 -3.56
N THR A 173 -14.16 -11.09 -2.90
CA THR A 173 -14.97 -11.55 -1.76
C THR A 173 -15.05 -10.51 -0.65
N VAL A 174 -13.92 -9.89 -0.28
CA VAL A 174 -13.88 -8.86 0.78
C VAL A 174 -14.70 -7.62 0.39
N TYR A 175 -14.51 -7.12 -0.83
CA TYR A 175 -15.16 -5.88 -1.26
C TYR A 175 -16.62 -6.06 -1.66
N GLU A 176 -17.00 -7.21 -2.21
CA GLU A 176 -18.41 -7.57 -2.45
C GLU A 176 -19.19 -7.72 -1.13
N ALA A 177 -18.57 -8.30 -0.10
CA ALA A 177 -19.13 -8.35 1.24
C ALA A 177 -19.30 -6.97 1.89
N ALA A 178 -18.47 -5.97 1.52
CA ALA A 178 -18.63 -4.58 1.92
C ALA A 178 -19.76 -3.86 1.20
N GLY A 179 -20.30 -4.42 0.10
CA GLY A 179 -21.40 -3.90 -0.69
C GLY A 179 -21.07 -3.48 -2.12
N PHE A 180 -19.80 -3.48 -2.50
CA PHE A 180 -19.39 -3.15 -3.86
C PHE A 180 -19.93 -4.15 -4.89
N ARG A 181 -20.03 -3.70 -6.14
CA ARG A 181 -20.40 -4.51 -7.31
C ARG A 181 -19.43 -4.24 -8.45
N GLU A 182 -19.49 -5.07 -9.48
CA GLU A 182 -18.63 -4.94 -10.66
C GLU A 182 -17.14 -4.92 -10.26
N VAL A 183 -16.76 -5.81 -9.33
CA VAL A 183 -15.36 -5.88 -8.87
C VAL A 183 -14.50 -6.53 -9.95
N ASP A 184 -13.82 -5.70 -10.74
CA ASP A 184 -12.78 -6.15 -11.69
C ASP A 184 -11.42 -6.04 -10.98
N ALA A 185 -10.80 -7.17 -10.70
CA ALA A 185 -9.49 -7.26 -10.08
C ALA A 185 -8.61 -8.25 -10.85
N ARG A 186 -7.37 -7.85 -11.15
CA ARG A 186 -6.44 -8.69 -11.93
C ARG A 186 -5.01 -8.58 -11.42
N LEU A 187 -4.28 -9.70 -11.45
CA LEU A 187 -2.86 -9.72 -11.18
C LEU A 187 -2.06 -9.26 -12.40
N ILE A 188 -1.04 -8.46 -12.15
CA ILE A 188 -0.13 -7.91 -13.16
C ILE A 188 1.29 -8.18 -12.68
N GLN A 189 2.00 -9.06 -13.39
CA GLN A 189 3.42 -9.27 -13.21
C GLN A 189 4.17 -7.99 -13.59
N ARG A 190 4.97 -7.48 -12.64
CA ARG A 190 5.71 -6.24 -12.86
C ARG A 190 7.12 -6.32 -12.28
N PRO A 191 8.00 -7.17 -12.83
CA PRO A 191 9.39 -7.19 -12.43
C PRO A 191 9.97 -5.77 -12.50
N THR A 192 10.53 -5.30 -11.40
CA THR A 192 10.96 -3.90 -11.26
C THR A 192 12.42 -3.85 -10.85
N GLN A 193 13.23 -3.09 -11.60
CA GLN A 193 14.61 -2.81 -11.22
C GLN A 193 14.65 -2.00 -9.92
N ILE A 194 15.44 -2.43 -8.96
CA ILE A 194 15.68 -1.72 -7.70
C ILE A 194 16.99 -0.97 -7.82
N ASP A 195 16.96 0.31 -8.12
CA ASP A 195 18.16 1.12 -8.41
C ASP A 195 19.14 1.19 -7.23
N HIS A 196 18.61 1.17 -6.00
CA HIS A 196 19.42 1.17 -4.78
C HIS A 196 19.80 -0.23 -4.26
N GLY A 197 19.44 -1.27 -5.01
CA GLY A 197 19.74 -2.67 -4.69
C GLY A 197 18.79 -3.30 -3.67
N VAL A 198 18.77 -4.65 -3.65
CA VAL A 198 17.92 -5.46 -2.77
C VAL A 198 18.26 -5.22 -1.29
N ALA A 199 19.53 -5.04 -0.94
CA ALA A 199 19.94 -4.81 0.46
C ALA A 199 19.26 -3.57 1.06
N ALA A 200 19.33 -2.42 0.36
CA ALA A 200 18.67 -1.18 0.79
C ALA A 200 17.14 -1.32 0.80
N TRP A 201 16.58 -2.08 -0.14
CA TRP A 201 15.16 -2.37 -0.17
C TRP A 201 14.71 -3.16 1.06
N VAL A 202 15.44 -4.19 1.47
CA VAL A 202 15.15 -5.01 2.66
C VAL A 202 15.15 -4.16 3.91
N THR A 203 16.20 -3.37 4.14
CA THR A 203 16.32 -2.54 5.35
C THR A 203 15.27 -1.43 5.41
N THR A 204 14.78 -0.94 4.26
CA THR A 204 13.72 0.09 4.19
C THR A 204 12.32 -0.51 4.34
N PHE A 205 11.95 -1.47 3.47
CA PHE A 205 10.56 -1.95 3.39
C PHE A 205 10.27 -3.16 4.27
N ARG A 206 11.30 -3.83 4.79
CA ARG A 206 11.16 -4.98 5.71
C ARG A 206 11.60 -4.68 7.13
N LYS A 207 11.82 -3.41 7.47
CA LYS A 207 12.19 -2.98 8.83
C LYS A 207 11.26 -3.59 9.90
N GLY A 208 9.94 -3.48 9.73
CA GLY A 208 8.98 -4.06 10.65
C GLY A 208 9.03 -5.61 10.72
N TRP A 209 9.47 -6.29 9.66
CA TRP A 209 9.72 -7.73 9.67
C TRP A 209 10.97 -8.07 10.47
N LEU A 210 12.06 -7.34 10.25
CA LEU A 210 13.30 -7.46 11.00
C LEU A 210 13.11 -7.14 12.49
N ASP A 211 12.31 -6.12 12.83
CA ASP A 211 11.95 -5.78 14.21
C ASP A 211 11.23 -6.94 14.92
N ARG A 212 10.25 -7.56 14.26
CA ARG A 212 9.51 -8.70 14.82
C ARG A 212 10.34 -9.96 14.93
N ALA A 213 11.28 -10.17 14.01
CA ALA A 213 12.27 -11.23 14.09
C ALA A 213 13.35 -10.95 15.14
N GLN A 214 13.32 -9.77 15.79
CA GLN A 214 14.28 -9.32 16.81
C GLN A 214 15.72 -9.21 16.27
N VAL A 215 15.89 -8.87 15.00
CA VAL A 215 17.21 -8.64 14.41
C VAL A 215 17.78 -7.32 14.93
N PRO A 216 18.95 -7.33 15.60
CA PRO A 216 19.61 -6.12 16.07
C PRO A 216 19.86 -5.12 14.93
N GLU A 217 19.73 -3.82 15.19
CA GLU A 217 19.90 -2.79 14.17
C GLU A 217 21.28 -2.88 13.47
N GLY A 218 22.33 -3.18 14.23
CA GLY A 218 23.69 -3.33 13.70
C GLY A 218 23.91 -4.52 12.77
N GLU A 219 22.98 -5.50 12.71
CA GLU A 219 23.09 -6.69 11.85
C GLU A 219 22.24 -6.61 10.58
N ARG A 220 21.34 -5.60 10.49
CA ARG A 220 20.34 -5.51 9.40
C ARG A 220 20.96 -5.30 8.03
N ASP A 221 22.05 -4.55 7.95
CA ASP A 221 22.76 -4.33 6.69
C ASP A 221 23.40 -5.62 6.18
N GLU A 222 23.95 -6.44 7.10
CA GLU A 222 24.52 -7.75 6.75
C GLU A 222 23.42 -8.73 6.30
N VAL A 223 22.26 -8.73 6.97
CA VAL A 223 21.08 -9.52 6.54
C VAL A 223 20.64 -9.07 5.14
N GLY A 224 20.52 -7.76 4.93
CA GLY A 224 20.13 -7.20 3.63
C GLY A 224 21.12 -7.58 2.51
N ALA A 225 22.42 -7.52 2.78
CA ALA A 225 23.46 -7.92 1.82
C ALA A 225 23.37 -9.42 1.48
N ALA A 226 23.21 -10.28 2.49
CA ALA A 226 23.09 -11.72 2.27
C ALA A 226 21.82 -12.09 1.48
N VAL A 227 20.70 -11.40 1.74
CA VAL A 227 19.47 -11.55 0.92
C VAL A 227 19.73 -11.12 -0.53
N ALA A 228 20.44 -10.02 -0.75
CA ALA A 228 20.78 -9.57 -2.09
C ALA A 228 21.65 -10.59 -2.85
N ASP A 229 22.65 -11.17 -2.19
CA ASP A 229 23.50 -12.21 -2.76
C ASP A 229 22.68 -13.47 -3.11
N ARG A 230 21.74 -13.87 -2.25
CA ARG A 230 20.85 -15.02 -2.47
C ARG A 230 19.89 -14.81 -3.64
N VAL A 231 19.27 -13.62 -3.73
CA VAL A 231 18.40 -13.26 -4.85
C VAL A 231 19.16 -13.19 -6.17
N GLY A 232 20.43 -12.77 -6.13
CA GLY A 232 21.34 -12.74 -7.27
C GLY A 232 20.99 -11.77 -8.39
N SER A 233 20.03 -10.87 -8.14
CA SER A 233 19.62 -9.82 -9.08
C SER A 233 19.08 -8.60 -8.34
N ASN A 234 19.08 -7.43 -9.00
CA ASN A 234 18.42 -6.24 -8.51
C ASN A 234 17.02 -6.05 -9.10
N VAL A 235 16.39 -7.11 -9.59
CA VAL A 235 15.03 -7.10 -10.09
C VAL A 235 14.11 -7.73 -9.04
N ALA A 236 13.21 -6.94 -8.50
CA ALA A 236 12.17 -7.42 -7.58
C ALA A 236 10.98 -8.01 -8.35
N ASP A 237 10.51 -9.13 -7.91
CA ASP A 237 9.38 -9.89 -8.48
C ASP A 237 8.02 -9.31 -8.04
N TYR A 238 7.78 -8.02 -8.32
CA TYR A 238 6.49 -7.42 -7.99
C TYR A 238 5.35 -8.06 -8.76
N VAL A 239 4.30 -8.41 -8.02
CA VAL A 239 2.98 -8.77 -8.57
C VAL A 239 1.98 -7.77 -8.02
N ARG A 240 1.31 -7.05 -8.92
CA ARG A 240 0.31 -6.05 -8.53
C ARG A 240 -1.08 -6.57 -8.79
N LEU A 241 -1.98 -6.33 -7.83
CA LEU A 241 -3.41 -6.49 -8.00
C LEU A 241 -3.98 -5.11 -8.30
N ARG A 242 -4.43 -4.91 -9.55
CA ARG A 242 -5.10 -3.69 -10.00
C ARG A 242 -6.59 -3.93 -10.04
N PHE A 243 -7.37 -2.94 -9.59
CA PHE A 243 -8.79 -3.11 -9.42
C PHE A 243 -9.60 -1.84 -9.71
N ILE A 244 -10.83 -2.06 -10.11
CA ILE A 244 -11.90 -1.07 -10.11
C ILE A 244 -13.20 -1.74 -9.68
N MET A 245 -14.04 -1.00 -8.96
CA MET A 245 -15.35 -1.47 -8.49
C MET A 245 -16.32 -0.30 -8.31
N ARG A 246 -17.61 -0.58 -8.17
CA ARG A 246 -18.65 0.44 -8.04
C ARG A 246 -19.51 0.23 -6.79
N LYS A 247 -19.90 1.35 -6.18
CA LYS A 247 -21.02 1.39 -5.26
C LYS A 247 -22.32 1.47 -6.07
N PRO A 248 -23.32 0.62 -5.83
CA PRO A 248 -24.62 0.73 -6.48
C PRO A 248 -25.25 2.12 -6.32
N ALA A 249 -26.06 2.53 -7.32
CA ALA A 249 -26.82 3.78 -7.32
C ALA A 249 -27.93 3.79 -6.27
#